data_ee0e1009244d594083f89579d25fa696
#
_entry.id   ee0e1009244d594083f89579d25fa696
#
_cell.length_a   1.000
_cell.length_b   1.000
_cell.length_c   1.000
_cell.angle_alpha   90.00
_cell.angle_beta   90.00
_cell.angle_gamma   90.00
#
_symmetry.space_group_name_H-M   'P 1'
#
loop_
_entity.id
_entity.type
_entity.pdbx_description
1 polymer ?
#
loop_
_entity_poly.entity_id
_entity_poly.type
_entity_poly.pdbx_seq_one_letter_code
_entity_poly.pdbx_strand_id
1 'polypeptide(L)'
;EMCIRDRNNYCLPLGYMMSEKAIKGWESSMLDRIGSLNSLAQQLGAKGDMLYPATCTQSQAAGDTTIDISEDGYYYADYVTCNADSLTVSRDDGWTQQYGKTTHRYLLDLGECKAGTKVHITNLNAETIEYHVYRLNFKAMCTAYETLSEQTMSLEKMTDRRIVGSIDVRQAGRLILSVPADEGWSLYVDGKKTKIKPFADALIGVHLKEGTHKIELRYTTPGVQIGAAISIAALLLFLFSMWIRYKIRGKYGEKMHQHRRTDVQ
;
A
#
# COMPACT_ATOMS: atom_id res chain seq x y z
N GLU A 1 -2.26 -30.20 0.42
CA GLU A 1 -2.33 -29.64 -0.95
C GLU A 1 -3.09 -28.33 -0.88
N MET A 2 -2.37 -27.22 -0.81
CA MET A 2 -2.98 -25.90 -1.00
C MET A 2 -3.39 -25.79 -2.47
N CYS A 3 -4.69 -25.82 -2.72
CA CYS A 3 -5.26 -25.61 -4.05
C CYS A 3 -4.83 -24.25 -4.60
N ILE A 4 -3.87 -24.24 -5.52
CA ILE A 4 -3.55 -23.09 -6.37
C ILE A 4 -4.69 -22.93 -7.39
N ARG A 5 -5.90 -22.58 -6.95
CA ARG A 5 -7.05 -22.47 -7.86
C ARG A 5 -7.22 -21.10 -8.48
N ASP A 6 -6.66 -20.04 -7.85
CA ASP A 6 -6.97 -18.68 -8.28
C ASP A 6 -5.70 -17.85 -8.45
N ARG A 7 -4.84 -18.24 -9.40
CA ARG A 7 -3.80 -17.32 -9.86
C ARG A 7 -4.46 -16.26 -10.73
N ASN A 8 -4.49 -15.01 -10.23
CA ASN A 8 -4.79 -13.88 -11.08
C ASN A 8 -3.69 -13.74 -12.14
N ASN A 9 -4.01 -14.05 -13.38
CA ASN A 9 -3.07 -13.98 -14.51
C ASN A 9 -2.68 -12.54 -14.87
N TYR A 10 -3.35 -11.55 -14.32
CA TYR A 10 -3.14 -10.11 -14.53
C TYR A 10 -2.48 -9.42 -13.35
N CYS A 11 -1.64 -10.14 -12.60
CA CYS A 11 -0.82 -9.56 -11.57
C CYS A 11 0.45 -8.95 -12.16
N LEU A 12 0.65 -7.65 -11.92
CA LEU A 12 1.91 -7.00 -12.24
C LEU A 12 3.01 -7.48 -11.25
N PRO A 13 4.26 -7.63 -11.70
CA PRO A 13 5.38 -7.88 -10.79
C PRO A 13 5.62 -6.67 -9.89
N LEU A 14 6.51 -6.83 -8.91
CA LEU A 14 6.81 -5.81 -7.90
C LEU A 14 7.23 -4.47 -8.50
N GLY A 15 7.90 -4.47 -9.65
CA GLY A 15 8.36 -3.27 -10.32
C GLY A 15 8.07 -3.31 -11.82
N TYR A 16 7.58 -2.21 -12.35
CA TYR A 16 7.26 -2.04 -13.76
C TYR A 16 7.52 -0.60 -14.22
N MET A 17 7.85 -0.45 -15.52
CA MET A 17 8.08 0.86 -16.11
C MET A 17 6.78 1.52 -16.54
N MET A 18 6.72 2.82 -16.33
CA MET A 18 5.67 3.69 -16.88
C MET A 18 6.30 4.89 -17.58
N SER A 19 5.79 5.26 -18.74
CA SER A 19 6.28 6.44 -19.47
C SER A 19 5.98 7.74 -18.71
N GLU A 20 6.89 8.70 -18.74
CA GLU A 20 6.64 10.03 -18.16
C GLU A 20 5.44 10.74 -18.81
N LYS A 21 5.13 10.43 -20.08
CA LYS A 21 3.95 10.93 -20.76
C LYS A 21 2.67 10.43 -20.09
N ALA A 22 2.58 9.11 -19.83
CA ALA A 22 1.42 8.52 -19.17
C ALA A 22 1.22 9.08 -17.75
N ILE A 23 2.31 9.24 -16.99
CA ILE A 23 2.25 9.80 -15.64
C ILE A 23 1.77 11.26 -15.65
N LYS A 24 2.26 12.08 -16.57
CA LYS A 24 1.87 13.50 -16.66
C LYS A 24 0.47 13.70 -17.22
N GLY A 25 0.00 12.78 -18.07
CA GLY A 25 -1.34 12.82 -18.64
C GLY A 25 -2.40 12.18 -17.73
N TRP A 26 -1.98 11.51 -16.65
CA TRP A 26 -2.92 10.88 -15.73
C TRP A 26 -3.54 11.90 -14.78
N GLU A 27 -4.85 11.98 -14.82
CA GLU A 27 -5.64 12.77 -13.90
C GLU A 27 -6.05 11.90 -12.73
N SER A 28 -5.39 12.07 -11.58
CA SER A 28 -5.73 11.36 -10.34
C SER A 28 -6.56 12.25 -9.43
N SER A 29 -7.65 11.72 -8.91
CA SER A 29 -8.50 12.39 -7.92
C SER A 29 -8.92 11.40 -6.83
N MET A 30 -8.72 11.78 -5.58
CA MET A 30 -9.22 10.98 -4.44
C MET A 30 -10.75 10.97 -4.36
N LEU A 31 -11.42 11.96 -4.96
CA LEU A 31 -12.88 12.08 -4.97
C LEU A 31 -13.52 11.31 -6.13
N ASP A 32 -12.80 11.15 -7.24
CA ASP A 32 -13.24 10.39 -8.42
C ASP A 32 -12.28 9.24 -8.71
N ARG A 33 -12.47 8.14 -8.03
CA ARG A 33 -11.65 6.92 -8.16
C ARG A 33 -11.85 6.24 -9.51
N ILE A 34 -13.07 6.22 -9.99
CA ILE A 34 -13.43 5.59 -11.27
C ILE A 34 -12.83 6.38 -12.42
N GLY A 35 -13.02 7.70 -12.43
CA GLY A 35 -12.39 8.58 -13.42
C GLY A 35 -10.86 8.49 -13.41
N SER A 36 -10.26 8.40 -12.21
CA SER A 36 -8.81 8.20 -12.08
C SER A 36 -8.33 6.88 -12.69
N LEU A 37 -9.05 5.77 -12.46
CA LEU A 37 -8.72 4.46 -13.05
C LEU A 37 -8.90 4.48 -14.57
N ASN A 38 -9.98 5.07 -15.06
CA ASN A 38 -10.26 5.19 -16.49
C ASN A 38 -9.20 6.07 -17.19
N SER A 39 -8.86 7.22 -16.61
CA SER A 39 -7.80 8.09 -17.09
C SER A 39 -6.46 7.35 -17.17
N LEU A 40 -6.09 6.61 -16.13
CA LEU A 40 -4.86 5.81 -16.14
C LEU A 40 -4.86 4.77 -17.26
N ALA A 41 -5.93 4.00 -17.40
CA ALA A 41 -6.05 2.99 -18.45
C ALA A 41 -5.92 3.61 -19.85
N GLN A 42 -6.53 4.76 -20.08
CA GLN A 42 -6.42 5.50 -21.35
C GLN A 42 -4.99 5.99 -21.62
N GLN A 43 -4.29 6.50 -20.60
CA GLN A 43 -2.88 6.88 -20.73
C GLN A 43 -1.96 5.68 -21.02
N LEU A 44 -2.40 4.47 -20.67
CA LEU A 44 -1.74 3.19 -20.98
C LEU A 44 -2.22 2.58 -22.31
N GLY A 45 -2.97 3.32 -23.10
CA GLY A 45 -3.37 2.93 -24.46
C GLY A 45 -4.74 2.24 -24.58
N ALA A 46 -5.49 2.14 -23.49
CA ALA A 46 -6.85 1.60 -23.55
C ALA A 46 -7.77 2.50 -24.41
N LYS A 47 -8.60 1.85 -25.22
CA LYS A 47 -9.63 2.54 -26.01
C LYS A 47 -10.94 2.56 -25.21
N GLY A 48 -11.26 3.71 -24.63
CA GLY A 48 -12.43 3.91 -23.78
C GLY A 48 -12.17 3.58 -22.31
N ASP A 49 -13.24 3.63 -21.53
CA ASP A 49 -13.19 3.44 -20.09
C ASP A 49 -12.94 1.98 -19.70
N MET A 50 -12.14 1.78 -18.67
CA MET A 50 -11.92 0.46 -18.07
C MET A 50 -13.10 0.05 -17.20
N LEU A 51 -13.68 1.00 -16.48
CA LEU A 51 -14.90 0.84 -15.69
C LEU A 51 -15.97 1.79 -16.24
N TYR A 52 -17.07 1.25 -16.75
CA TYR A 52 -18.17 2.05 -17.27
C TYR A 52 -19.47 1.74 -16.53
N PRO A 53 -20.39 2.73 -16.42
CA PRO A 53 -21.64 2.52 -15.72
C PRO A 53 -22.41 1.30 -16.24
N ALA A 54 -22.83 0.44 -15.34
CA ALA A 54 -23.57 -0.76 -15.68
C ALA A 54 -25.08 -0.48 -15.81
N THR A 55 -25.72 -1.13 -16.78
CA THR A 55 -27.19 -1.22 -16.81
C THR A 55 -27.65 -2.25 -15.80
N CYS A 56 -28.26 -1.84 -14.70
CA CYS A 56 -28.80 -2.72 -13.66
C CYS A 56 -30.00 -2.06 -13.01
N THR A 57 -30.85 -2.85 -12.38
CA THR A 57 -31.91 -2.33 -11.50
C THR A 57 -31.50 -2.53 -10.05
N GLN A 58 -31.87 -1.56 -9.21
CA GLN A 58 -31.57 -1.61 -7.79
C GLN A 58 -32.86 -1.49 -6.99
N SER A 59 -33.02 -2.33 -5.99
CA SER A 59 -34.07 -2.25 -4.99
C SER A 59 -33.43 -2.15 -3.61
N GLN A 60 -33.97 -1.28 -2.78
CA GLN A 60 -33.44 -1.02 -1.44
C GLN A 60 -34.51 -1.33 -0.37
N ALA A 61 -34.08 -2.04 0.66
CA ALA A 61 -34.77 -2.19 1.92
C ALA A 61 -33.82 -1.73 3.05
N ALA A 62 -34.31 -1.53 4.26
CA ALA A 62 -33.48 -1.08 5.37
C ALA A 62 -32.25 -1.99 5.57
N GLY A 63 -31.05 -1.45 5.28
CA GLY A 63 -29.78 -2.18 5.42
C GLY A 63 -29.47 -3.18 4.32
N ASP A 64 -30.31 -3.33 3.31
CA ASP A 64 -30.10 -4.26 2.19
C ASP A 64 -30.36 -3.57 0.85
N THR A 65 -29.45 -3.75 -0.08
CA THR A 65 -29.58 -3.31 -1.47
C THR A 65 -29.40 -4.50 -2.38
N THR A 66 -30.43 -4.83 -3.14
CA THR A 66 -30.37 -5.86 -4.18
C THR A 66 -30.13 -5.21 -5.53
N ILE A 67 -29.14 -5.72 -6.27
CA ILE A 67 -28.76 -5.30 -7.61
C ILE A 67 -29.03 -6.44 -8.56
N ASP A 68 -29.94 -6.23 -9.52
CA ASP A 68 -30.26 -7.20 -10.57
C ASP A 68 -29.35 -6.94 -11.78
N ILE A 69 -28.50 -7.88 -12.10
CA ILE A 69 -27.53 -7.80 -13.19
C ILE A 69 -28.19 -8.17 -14.52
N SER A 70 -28.12 -7.29 -15.52
CA SER A 70 -28.80 -7.48 -16.81
C SER A 70 -27.95 -8.18 -17.87
N GLU A 71 -26.64 -8.19 -17.75
CA GLU A 71 -25.71 -8.74 -18.75
C GLU A 71 -24.57 -9.51 -18.08
N ASP A 72 -23.96 -10.45 -18.83
CA ASP A 72 -22.76 -11.16 -18.38
C ASP A 72 -21.58 -10.21 -18.26
N GLY A 73 -20.78 -10.30 -17.17
CA GLY A 73 -19.61 -9.48 -17.00
C GLY A 73 -19.02 -9.53 -15.61
N TYR A 74 -17.94 -8.77 -15.40
CA TYR A 74 -17.33 -8.55 -14.10
C TYR A 74 -17.73 -7.18 -13.55
N TYR A 75 -18.19 -7.11 -12.33
CA TYR A 75 -18.85 -5.95 -11.78
C TYR A 75 -18.20 -5.45 -10.51
N TYR A 76 -18.27 -4.12 -10.35
CA TYR A 76 -17.87 -3.41 -9.14
C TYR A 76 -18.96 -2.44 -8.72
N ALA A 77 -19.03 -2.14 -7.42
CA ALA A 77 -19.89 -1.07 -6.91
C ALA A 77 -19.07 -0.05 -6.14
N ASP A 78 -19.29 1.22 -6.44
CA ASP A 78 -18.77 2.36 -5.68
C ASP A 78 -19.89 2.97 -4.83
N TYR A 79 -19.55 3.61 -3.70
CA TYR A 79 -20.46 4.35 -2.84
C TYR A 79 -19.79 5.63 -2.35
N VAL A 80 -20.59 6.69 -2.16
CA VAL A 80 -20.05 8.02 -1.83
C VAL A 80 -19.71 8.13 -0.35
N THR A 81 -20.64 7.75 0.51
CA THR A 81 -20.51 7.80 1.97
C THR A 81 -21.15 6.56 2.58
N CYS A 82 -20.54 6.07 3.63
CA CYS A 82 -21.06 4.95 4.41
C CYS A 82 -20.58 5.09 5.86
N ASN A 83 -21.48 5.06 6.82
CA ASN A 83 -21.17 5.03 8.25
C ASN A 83 -21.31 3.61 8.83
N ALA A 84 -21.59 2.62 7.99
CA ALA A 84 -21.69 1.24 8.43
C ALA A 84 -20.31 0.71 8.86
N ASP A 85 -20.26 -0.08 9.92
CA ASP A 85 -19.05 -0.70 10.41
C ASP A 85 -18.50 -1.75 9.42
N SER A 86 -19.40 -2.40 8.69
CA SER A 86 -19.07 -3.38 7.67
C SER A 86 -20.15 -3.48 6.59
N LEU A 87 -19.72 -3.89 5.40
CA LEU A 87 -20.59 -4.26 4.29
C LEU A 87 -20.35 -5.73 3.96
N THR A 88 -21.41 -6.45 3.65
CA THR A 88 -21.35 -7.81 3.14
C THR A 88 -21.96 -7.82 1.74
N VAL A 89 -21.17 -8.26 0.77
CA VAL A 89 -21.61 -8.52 -0.60
C VAL A 89 -21.85 -10.00 -0.74
N SER A 90 -23.00 -10.42 -1.21
CA SER A 90 -23.32 -11.82 -1.48
C SER A 90 -24.09 -11.98 -2.77
N ARG A 91 -24.11 -13.18 -3.35
CA ARG A 91 -24.83 -13.53 -4.56
C ARG A 91 -25.64 -14.79 -4.37
N ASP A 92 -26.64 -14.98 -5.22
CA ASP A 92 -27.53 -16.16 -5.18
C ASP A 92 -26.77 -17.50 -5.41
N ASP A 93 -25.56 -17.45 -6.00
CA ASP A 93 -24.70 -18.62 -6.19
C ASP A 93 -23.89 -19.04 -4.94
N GLY A 94 -24.08 -18.33 -3.82
CA GLY A 94 -23.42 -18.59 -2.55
C GLY A 94 -22.07 -17.88 -2.37
N TRP A 95 -21.61 -17.10 -3.35
CA TRP A 95 -20.40 -16.30 -3.18
C TRP A 95 -20.66 -15.15 -2.19
N THR A 96 -19.69 -14.87 -1.32
CA THR A 96 -19.78 -13.79 -0.33
C THR A 96 -18.43 -13.16 -0.04
N GLN A 97 -18.41 -11.85 0.18
CA GLN A 97 -17.25 -11.04 0.54
C GLN A 97 -17.62 -10.03 1.61
N GLN A 98 -16.79 -9.92 2.66
CA GLN A 98 -16.97 -8.91 3.71
C GLN A 98 -15.95 -7.78 3.60
N TYR A 99 -16.42 -6.55 3.82
CA TYR A 99 -15.64 -5.33 3.88
C TYR A 99 -15.84 -4.67 5.24
N GLY A 100 -14.78 -4.64 6.06
CA GLY A 100 -14.78 -3.96 7.35
C GLY A 100 -14.23 -2.54 7.25
N LYS A 101 -14.54 -1.67 8.24
CA LYS A 101 -14.05 -0.28 8.29
C LYS A 101 -14.40 0.51 7.02
N THR A 102 -15.66 0.58 6.70
CA THR A 102 -16.19 1.19 5.47
C THR A 102 -15.86 2.67 5.29
N THR A 103 -15.37 3.35 6.34
CA THR A 103 -14.79 4.69 6.26
C THR A 103 -13.61 4.80 5.27
N HIS A 104 -12.98 3.67 4.92
CA HIS A 104 -11.91 3.64 3.91
C HIS A 104 -12.41 3.68 2.46
N ARG A 105 -13.72 3.67 2.21
CA ARG A 105 -14.33 3.74 0.86
C ARG A 105 -13.72 2.71 -0.10
N TYR A 106 -14.15 1.48 0.01
CA TYR A 106 -13.76 0.40 -0.90
C TYR A 106 -14.47 0.56 -2.25
N LEU A 107 -13.80 0.12 -3.32
CA LEU A 107 -14.49 -0.32 -4.52
C LEU A 107 -14.90 -1.78 -4.26
N LEU A 108 -16.20 -2.01 -4.11
CA LEU A 108 -16.73 -3.34 -3.79
C LEU A 108 -16.62 -4.23 -5.02
N ASP A 109 -15.97 -5.38 -4.86
CA ASP A 109 -15.93 -6.41 -5.88
C ASP A 109 -17.24 -7.19 -5.82
N LEU A 110 -18.00 -7.18 -6.91
CA LEU A 110 -19.23 -7.98 -7.08
C LEU A 110 -18.94 -9.30 -7.82
N GLY A 111 -17.75 -9.41 -8.39
CA GLY A 111 -17.27 -10.57 -9.09
C GLY A 111 -17.81 -10.75 -10.51
N GLU A 112 -17.56 -11.92 -11.08
CA GLU A 112 -18.13 -12.32 -12.36
C GLU A 112 -19.60 -12.70 -12.16
N CYS A 113 -20.49 -12.00 -12.85
CA CYS A 113 -21.94 -12.23 -12.78
C CYS A 113 -22.50 -12.57 -14.17
N LYS A 114 -23.50 -13.43 -14.18
CA LYS A 114 -24.31 -13.73 -15.35
C LYS A 114 -25.58 -12.86 -15.37
N ALA A 115 -26.16 -12.68 -16.54
CA ALA A 115 -27.47 -12.03 -16.65
C ALA A 115 -28.49 -12.74 -15.76
N GLY A 116 -29.23 -11.98 -14.98
CA GLY A 116 -30.19 -12.49 -13.99
C GLY A 116 -29.62 -12.78 -12.60
N THR A 117 -28.28 -12.65 -12.40
CA THR A 117 -27.69 -12.76 -11.06
C THR A 117 -28.18 -11.62 -10.18
N LYS A 118 -28.57 -11.93 -8.94
CA LYS A 118 -28.88 -10.97 -7.91
C LYS A 118 -27.69 -10.82 -6.96
N VAL A 119 -27.24 -9.60 -6.78
CA VAL A 119 -26.19 -9.24 -5.84
C VAL A 119 -26.84 -8.50 -4.67
N HIS A 120 -26.59 -8.97 -3.46
CA HIS A 120 -27.07 -8.35 -2.23
C HIS A 120 -25.91 -7.67 -1.52
N ILE A 121 -26.09 -6.38 -1.18
CA ILE A 121 -25.15 -5.64 -0.35
C ILE A 121 -25.86 -5.27 0.94
N THR A 122 -25.45 -5.89 2.04
CA THR A 122 -26.06 -5.71 3.35
C THR A 122 -25.14 -4.95 4.29
N ASN A 123 -25.74 -4.11 5.15
CA ASN A 123 -25.05 -3.44 6.24
C ASN A 123 -25.80 -3.62 7.56
N LEU A 124 -25.02 -3.79 8.66
CA LEU A 124 -25.59 -4.05 9.98
C LEU A 124 -26.33 -2.85 10.58
N ASN A 125 -26.04 -1.64 10.11
CA ASN A 125 -26.60 -0.40 10.67
C ASN A 125 -27.94 -0.01 10.03
N ALA A 126 -28.47 -0.83 9.12
CA ALA A 126 -29.70 -0.59 8.37
C ALA A 126 -29.74 0.77 7.64
N GLU A 127 -28.59 1.33 7.28
CA GLU A 127 -28.49 2.56 6.50
C GLU A 127 -28.85 2.33 5.04
N THR A 128 -29.47 3.35 4.44
CA THR A 128 -29.66 3.39 2.98
C THR A 128 -28.40 3.97 2.35
N ILE A 129 -27.73 3.18 1.52
CA ILE A 129 -26.48 3.56 0.86
C ILE A 129 -26.74 3.58 -0.64
N GLU A 130 -26.35 4.67 -1.31
CA GLU A 130 -26.41 4.76 -2.77
C GLU A 130 -25.19 4.10 -3.37
N TYR A 131 -25.41 3.15 -4.28
CA TYR A 131 -24.37 2.42 -4.99
C TYR A 131 -24.37 2.78 -6.48
N HIS A 132 -23.20 3.08 -7.01
CA HIS A 132 -22.95 3.22 -8.44
C HIS A 132 -22.28 1.95 -8.95
N VAL A 133 -22.98 1.22 -9.82
CA VAL A 133 -22.50 -0.06 -10.33
C VAL A 133 -21.75 0.13 -11.64
N TYR A 134 -20.60 -0.50 -11.75
CA TYR A 134 -19.73 -0.43 -12.92
C TYR A 134 -19.42 -1.83 -13.44
N ARG A 135 -19.32 -1.93 -14.76
CA ARG A 135 -18.90 -3.15 -15.45
C ARG A 135 -17.47 -2.97 -15.96
N LEU A 136 -16.66 -4.01 -15.82
CA LEU A 136 -15.29 -4.03 -16.29
C LEU A 136 -15.24 -4.21 -17.81
N ASN A 137 -14.56 -3.31 -18.49
CA ASN A 137 -14.09 -3.49 -19.86
C ASN A 137 -12.79 -4.30 -19.83
N PHE A 138 -12.92 -5.60 -19.92
CA PHE A 138 -11.79 -6.52 -19.85
C PHE A 138 -10.71 -6.22 -20.89
N LYS A 139 -11.09 -5.81 -22.10
CA LYS A 139 -10.15 -5.45 -23.17
C LYS A 139 -9.34 -4.22 -22.80
N ALA A 140 -9.95 -3.20 -22.19
CA ALA A 140 -9.25 -2.00 -21.74
C ALA A 140 -8.28 -2.33 -20.59
N MET A 141 -8.70 -3.18 -19.65
CA MET A 141 -7.84 -3.68 -18.58
C MET A 141 -6.63 -4.46 -19.13
N CYS A 142 -6.85 -5.39 -20.07
CA CYS A 142 -5.77 -6.16 -20.69
C CYS A 142 -4.76 -5.25 -21.40
N THR A 143 -5.23 -4.23 -22.16
CA THR A 143 -4.34 -3.27 -22.83
C THR A 143 -3.45 -2.51 -21.84
N ALA A 144 -4.03 -2.03 -20.74
CA ALA A 144 -3.27 -1.35 -19.70
C ALA A 144 -2.26 -2.30 -19.02
N TYR A 145 -2.66 -3.54 -18.72
CA TYR A 145 -1.80 -4.57 -18.15
C TYR A 145 -0.64 -4.94 -19.09
N GLU A 146 -0.90 -5.18 -20.37
CA GLU A 146 0.12 -5.49 -21.37
C GLU A 146 1.16 -4.38 -21.45
N THR A 147 0.73 -3.12 -21.53
CA THR A 147 1.62 -1.95 -21.55
C THR A 147 2.53 -1.89 -20.31
N LEU A 148 1.99 -2.13 -19.12
CA LEU A 148 2.78 -2.14 -17.87
C LEU A 148 3.67 -3.38 -17.74
N SER A 149 3.32 -4.48 -18.42
CA SER A 149 4.06 -5.75 -18.38
C SER A 149 5.23 -5.79 -19.37
N GLU A 150 5.35 -4.82 -20.29
CA GLU A 150 6.40 -4.81 -21.30
C GLU A 150 7.82 -4.69 -20.73
N GLN A 151 7.96 -3.93 -19.64
CA GLN A 151 9.26 -3.69 -19.00
C GLN A 151 9.10 -3.82 -17.49
N THR A 152 9.51 -4.96 -16.97
CA THR A 152 9.31 -5.31 -15.57
C THR A 152 10.62 -5.64 -14.87
N MET A 153 10.66 -5.43 -13.57
CA MET A 153 11.80 -5.74 -12.73
C MET A 153 11.85 -7.24 -12.39
N SER A 154 12.98 -7.87 -12.64
CA SER A 154 13.29 -9.21 -12.15
C SER A 154 13.73 -9.13 -10.70
N LEU A 155 12.97 -9.79 -9.81
CA LEU A 155 13.26 -9.81 -8.38
C LEU A 155 14.35 -10.85 -8.07
N GLU A 156 15.47 -10.41 -7.45
CA GLU A 156 16.58 -11.28 -7.05
C GLU A 156 16.47 -11.69 -5.57
N LYS A 157 16.05 -10.74 -4.72
CA LYS A 157 15.92 -10.96 -3.27
C LYS A 157 14.85 -10.09 -2.69
N MET A 158 14.05 -10.66 -1.78
CA MET A 158 13.05 -9.92 -1.00
C MET A 158 13.08 -10.38 0.45
N THR A 159 13.22 -9.42 1.36
CA THR A 159 13.10 -9.58 2.81
C THR A 159 12.36 -8.36 3.37
N ASP A 160 11.97 -8.41 4.63
CA ASP A 160 11.26 -7.30 5.31
C ASP A 160 12.02 -5.97 5.27
N ARG A 161 13.35 -6.01 5.11
CA ARG A 161 14.21 -4.82 5.15
C ARG A 161 15.02 -4.59 3.89
N ARG A 162 14.95 -5.49 2.91
CA ARG A 162 15.77 -5.38 1.69
C ARG A 162 15.09 -6.02 0.51
N ILE A 163 14.96 -5.25 -0.56
CA ILE A 163 14.47 -5.71 -1.87
C ILE A 163 15.58 -5.44 -2.88
N VAL A 164 15.95 -6.44 -3.66
CA VAL A 164 16.97 -6.33 -4.72
C VAL A 164 16.41 -6.94 -5.98
N GLY A 165 16.62 -6.25 -7.09
CA GLY A 165 16.25 -6.73 -8.41
C GLY A 165 17.00 -5.98 -9.50
N SER A 166 16.78 -6.40 -10.73
CA SER A 166 17.34 -5.80 -11.92
C SER A 166 16.26 -5.55 -12.97
N ILE A 167 16.46 -4.54 -13.77
CA ILE A 167 15.56 -4.18 -14.87
C ILE A 167 16.35 -3.74 -16.09
N ASP A 168 15.92 -4.21 -17.26
CA ASP A 168 16.41 -3.73 -18.55
C ASP A 168 15.44 -2.71 -19.12
N VAL A 169 15.83 -1.44 -19.10
CA VAL A 169 15.00 -0.31 -19.53
C VAL A 169 15.25 -0.02 -21.00
N ARG A 170 14.26 -0.32 -21.83
CA ARG A 170 14.32 -0.06 -23.29
C ARG A 170 13.99 1.37 -23.65
N GLN A 171 13.17 2.02 -22.85
CA GLN A 171 12.76 3.40 -23.02
C GLN A 171 12.76 4.11 -21.67
N ALA A 172 13.42 5.26 -21.60
CA ALA A 172 13.49 6.06 -20.38
C ALA A 172 12.10 6.39 -19.83
N GLY A 173 11.93 6.29 -18.53
CA GLY A 173 10.64 6.48 -17.86
C GLY A 173 10.78 6.41 -16.35
N ARG A 174 9.69 6.11 -15.69
CA ARG A 174 9.65 5.93 -14.26
C ARG A 174 9.42 4.47 -13.90
N LEU A 175 10.32 3.88 -13.16
CA LEU A 175 10.09 2.60 -12.49
C LEU A 175 9.16 2.86 -11.32
N ILE A 176 8.02 2.18 -11.30
CA ILE A 176 7.08 2.15 -10.17
C ILE A 176 7.28 0.82 -9.46
N LEU A 177 7.43 0.88 -8.15
CA LEU A 177 7.50 -0.30 -7.30
C LEU A 177 6.20 -0.38 -6.47
N SER A 178 5.54 -1.53 -6.49
CA SER A 178 4.34 -1.80 -5.68
C SER A 178 4.69 -1.93 -4.18
N VAL A 179 5.42 -0.92 -3.68
CA VAL A 179 5.87 -0.77 -2.30
C VAL A 179 5.43 0.62 -1.84
N PRO A 180 4.74 0.76 -0.71
CA PRO A 180 4.37 2.07 -0.17
C PRO A 180 5.60 2.96 0.03
N ALA A 181 5.48 4.23 -0.35
CA ALA A 181 6.52 5.24 -0.16
C ALA A 181 6.54 5.70 1.31
N ASP A 182 7.34 5.01 2.11
CA ASP A 182 7.56 5.29 3.54
C ASP A 182 8.94 5.92 3.75
N GLU A 183 9.06 6.78 4.75
CA GLU A 183 10.31 7.50 5.08
C GLU A 183 11.47 6.58 5.45
N GLY A 184 11.17 5.35 5.89
CA GLY A 184 12.17 4.33 6.23
C GLY A 184 12.90 3.76 5.03
N TRP A 185 12.38 3.89 3.82
CA TRP A 185 13.00 3.36 2.61
C TRP A 185 14.12 4.24 2.08
N SER A 186 15.24 3.63 1.77
CA SER A 186 16.34 4.21 0.99
C SER A 186 16.48 3.44 -0.31
N LEU A 187 16.42 4.15 -1.44
CA LEU A 187 16.53 3.58 -2.78
C LEU A 187 17.94 3.78 -3.32
N TYR A 188 18.50 2.72 -3.91
CA TYR A 188 19.76 2.73 -4.61
C TYR A 188 19.56 2.23 -6.04
N VAL A 189 20.10 2.96 -7.00
CA VAL A 189 20.17 2.60 -8.42
C VAL A 189 21.65 2.46 -8.77
N ASP A 190 22.08 1.30 -9.24
CA ASP A 190 23.46 0.98 -9.59
C ASP A 190 24.44 1.29 -8.44
N GLY A 191 24.01 0.99 -7.20
CA GLY A 191 24.77 1.24 -5.98
C GLY A 191 24.77 2.69 -5.49
N LYS A 192 24.18 3.64 -6.23
CA LYS A 192 24.10 5.06 -5.83
C LYS A 192 22.77 5.37 -5.18
N LYS A 193 22.79 6.00 -3.99
CA LYS A 193 21.57 6.45 -3.33
C LYS A 193 20.83 7.47 -4.20
N THR A 194 19.57 7.19 -4.48
CA THR A 194 18.72 7.96 -5.40
C THR A 194 17.47 8.43 -4.68
N LYS A 195 17.01 9.63 -5.02
CA LYS A 195 15.80 10.19 -4.42
C LYS A 195 14.56 9.46 -4.92
N ILE A 196 13.73 9.01 -3.99
CA ILE A 196 12.39 8.47 -4.27
C ILE A 196 11.49 9.63 -4.76
N LYS A 197 10.77 9.38 -5.85
CA LYS A 197 9.71 10.25 -6.37
C LYS A 197 8.39 9.47 -6.28
N PRO A 198 7.59 9.68 -5.25
CA PRO A 198 6.35 8.92 -5.09
C PRO A 198 5.47 9.01 -6.34
N PHE A 199 4.83 7.88 -6.67
CA PHE A 199 3.77 7.81 -7.68
C PHE A 199 2.43 7.81 -6.95
N ALA A 200 1.52 8.70 -7.34
CA ALA A 200 0.22 8.92 -6.68
C ALA A 200 0.33 9.19 -5.16
N ASP A 201 1.44 9.78 -4.71
CA ASP A 201 1.78 10.00 -3.29
C ASP A 201 1.73 8.72 -2.43
N ALA A 202 1.73 7.56 -3.05
CA ALA A 202 1.53 6.27 -2.40
C ALA A 202 2.67 5.28 -2.65
N LEU A 203 3.13 5.11 -3.88
CA LEU A 203 4.08 4.07 -4.26
C LEU A 203 5.47 4.64 -4.53
N ILE A 204 6.51 3.82 -4.32
CA ILE A 204 7.89 4.21 -4.62
C ILE A 204 8.06 4.33 -6.13
N GLY A 205 8.56 5.48 -6.59
CA GLY A 205 8.91 5.72 -7.98
C GLY A 205 10.32 6.26 -8.14
N VAL A 206 10.97 5.95 -9.25
CA VAL A 206 12.28 6.49 -9.63
C VAL A 206 12.42 6.61 -11.13
N HIS A 207 12.96 7.73 -11.59
CA HIS A 207 13.28 7.90 -13.01
C HIS A 207 14.51 7.11 -13.41
N LEU A 208 14.39 6.30 -14.47
CA LEU A 208 15.48 5.54 -15.05
C LEU A 208 15.68 5.94 -16.52
N LYS A 209 16.94 5.94 -16.94
CA LYS A 209 17.33 6.06 -18.35
C LYS A 209 17.31 4.69 -19.01
N GLU A 210 17.55 4.66 -20.32
CA GLU A 210 17.75 3.41 -21.04
C GLU A 210 19.01 2.68 -20.54
N GLY A 211 18.94 1.35 -20.49
CA GLY A 211 20.01 0.47 -20.02
C GLY A 211 19.57 -0.47 -18.91
N THR A 212 20.48 -1.34 -18.54
CA THR A 212 20.27 -2.30 -17.43
C THR A 212 20.63 -1.64 -16.10
N HIS A 213 19.69 -1.68 -15.16
CA HIS A 213 19.86 -1.09 -13.84
C HIS A 213 19.65 -2.10 -12.73
N LYS A 214 20.50 -2.02 -11.71
CA LYS A 214 20.33 -2.74 -10.44
C LYS A 214 19.61 -1.84 -9.44
N ILE A 215 18.47 -2.33 -8.93
CA ILE A 215 17.61 -1.62 -7.99
C ILE A 215 17.74 -2.27 -6.62
N GLU A 216 17.98 -1.45 -5.60
CA GLU A 216 18.03 -1.94 -4.24
C GLU A 216 17.26 -0.97 -3.31
N LEU A 217 16.28 -1.51 -2.58
CA LEU A 217 15.61 -0.84 -1.48
C LEU A 217 16.15 -1.37 -0.15
N ARG A 218 16.43 -0.47 0.78
CA ARG A 218 16.81 -0.78 2.17
C ARG A 218 15.89 -0.04 3.12
N TYR A 219 15.29 -0.80 4.02
CA TYR A 219 14.41 -0.24 5.05
C TYR A 219 15.13 -0.06 6.38
N THR A 220 14.97 1.11 6.95
CA THR A 220 15.42 1.41 8.32
C THR A 220 14.25 2.07 9.05
N THR A 221 13.78 1.45 10.12
CA THR A 221 12.65 1.97 10.89
C THR A 221 12.95 3.40 11.37
N PRO A 222 12.12 4.38 11.03
CA PRO A 222 12.30 5.76 11.48
C PRO A 222 12.37 5.84 13.01
N GLY A 223 13.23 6.71 13.53
CA GLY A 223 13.38 6.95 14.96
C GLY A 223 14.26 5.95 15.73
N VAL A 224 14.50 4.75 15.23
CA VAL A 224 15.31 3.72 15.95
C VAL A 224 16.73 4.22 16.24
N GLN A 225 17.38 4.88 15.28
CA GLN A 225 18.74 5.40 15.48
C GLN A 225 18.77 6.50 16.53
N ILE A 226 17.81 7.42 16.51
CA ILE A 226 17.67 8.50 17.49
C ILE A 226 17.34 7.92 18.86
N GLY A 227 16.39 7.00 18.94
CA GLY A 227 16.02 6.32 20.18
C GLY A 227 17.20 5.55 20.82
N ALA A 228 17.98 4.84 20.01
CA ALA A 228 19.18 4.16 20.47
C ALA A 228 20.24 5.13 21.01
N ALA A 229 20.48 6.25 20.30
CA ALA A 229 21.40 7.28 20.75
C ALA A 229 20.99 7.90 22.11
N ILE A 230 19.70 8.20 22.29
CA ILE A 230 19.14 8.72 23.54
C ILE A 230 19.31 7.68 24.67
N SER A 231 19.00 6.40 24.39
CA SER A 231 19.14 5.33 25.37
C SER A 231 20.58 5.13 25.82
N ILE A 232 21.53 5.15 24.88
CA ILE A 232 22.96 5.06 25.19
C ILE A 232 23.41 6.26 26.03
N ALA A 233 23.01 7.48 25.66
CA ALA A 233 23.34 8.67 26.42
C ALA A 233 22.78 8.61 27.86
N ALA A 234 21.53 8.19 28.03
CA ALA A 234 20.91 8.03 29.34
C ALA A 234 21.65 6.97 30.20
N LEU A 235 22.06 5.86 29.60
CA LEU A 235 22.84 4.81 30.28
C LEU A 235 24.19 5.33 30.75
N LEU A 236 24.88 6.07 29.88
CA LEU A 236 26.19 6.69 30.25
C LEU A 236 26.04 7.70 31.40
N LEU A 237 25.01 8.55 31.37
CA LEU A 237 24.71 9.46 32.46
C LEU A 237 24.39 8.73 33.77
N PHE A 238 23.64 7.63 33.71
CA PHE A 238 23.34 6.81 34.85
C PHE A 238 24.62 6.20 35.46
N LEU A 239 25.46 5.57 34.63
CA LEU A 239 26.74 4.99 35.08
C LEU A 239 27.67 6.07 35.66
N PHE A 240 27.72 7.26 35.03
CA PHE A 240 28.51 8.39 35.54
C PHE A 240 27.99 8.89 36.89
N SER A 241 26.69 8.96 37.09
CA SER A 241 26.09 9.33 38.37
C SER A 241 26.41 8.30 39.47
N MET A 242 26.38 7.01 39.16
CA MET A 242 26.80 5.95 40.09
C MET A 242 28.27 6.04 40.44
N TRP A 243 29.14 6.30 39.47
CA TRP A 243 30.56 6.47 39.69
C TRP A 243 30.87 7.67 40.60
N ILE A 244 30.20 8.80 40.40
CA ILE A 244 30.30 9.97 41.29
C ILE A 244 29.90 9.60 42.72
N ARG A 245 28.75 8.96 42.88
CA ARG A 245 28.27 8.53 44.22
C ARG A 245 29.24 7.57 44.90
N TYR A 246 29.82 6.64 44.16
CA TYR A 246 30.83 5.72 44.67
C TYR A 246 32.09 6.49 45.14
N LYS A 247 32.61 7.42 44.36
CA LYS A 247 33.76 8.25 44.74
C LYS A 247 33.50 9.13 45.97
N ILE A 248 32.30 9.72 46.06
CA ILE A 248 31.89 10.55 47.19
C ILE A 248 31.82 9.70 48.49
N ARG A 249 31.20 8.51 48.42
CA ARG A 249 31.13 7.57 49.56
C ARG A 249 32.51 7.14 50.03
N GLY A 250 33.44 6.87 49.12
CA GLY A 250 34.82 6.54 49.45
C GLY A 250 35.53 7.66 50.24
N LYS A 251 35.37 8.91 49.82
CA LYS A 251 35.95 10.08 50.52
C LYS A 251 35.33 10.30 51.91
N TYR A 252 34.04 10.04 52.11
CA TYR A 252 33.41 10.20 53.44
C TYR A 252 33.80 9.04 54.37
N GLY A 253 34.00 7.84 53.85
CA GLY A 253 34.48 6.68 54.63
C GLY A 253 35.89 6.90 55.16
N GLU A 254 36.83 7.44 54.39
CA GLU A 254 38.19 7.79 54.82
C GLU A 254 38.22 8.86 55.89
N LYS A 255 37.38 9.89 55.78
CA LYS A 255 37.30 10.95 56.81
C LYS A 255 36.77 10.47 58.13
N MET A 256 35.81 9.54 58.16
CA MET A 256 35.32 8.95 59.41
C MET A 256 36.32 8.03 60.07
N HIS A 257 37.17 7.33 59.32
CA HIS A 257 38.26 6.53 59.87
C HIS A 257 39.39 7.35 60.43
N GLN A 258 39.70 8.53 59.89
CA GLN A 258 40.68 9.45 60.45
C GLN A 258 40.21 10.12 61.75
N HIS A 259 38.94 10.52 61.88
CA HIS A 259 38.40 11.10 63.12
C HIS A 259 38.38 10.11 64.26
N ARG A 260 38.10 8.82 64.00
CA ARG A 260 38.16 7.77 65.04
C ARG A 260 39.57 7.48 65.57
N ARG A 261 40.63 7.78 64.80
CA ARG A 261 42.01 7.59 65.24
C ARG A 261 42.57 8.75 66.08
N THR A 262 41.97 9.93 65.99
CA THR A 262 42.38 11.13 66.82
C THR A 262 41.68 11.16 68.17
N ASP A 263 40.58 10.43 68.39
CA ASP A 263 39.85 10.41 69.65
C ASP A 263 40.31 9.28 70.64
N VAL A 264 41.42 8.60 70.30
CA VAL A 264 41.98 7.47 71.12
C VAL A 264 43.43 7.75 71.53
N GLN A 265 43.89 8.99 71.47
CA GLN A 265 45.10 9.51 72.11
C GLN A 265 44.69 10.53 73.19
#